data_b8cd562b777cb92c8813dd8d67473bdd
#
_entry.id   b8cd562b777cb92c8813dd8d67473bdd
#
_cell.length_a   1.000
_cell.length_b   1.000
_cell.length_c   1.000
_cell.angle_alpha   90.00
_cell.angle_beta   90.00
_cell.angle_gamma   90.00
#
_symmetry.space_group_name_H-M   'P 1'
#
loop_
_entity.id
_entity.type
_entity.pdbx_description
1 polymer ?
#
loop_
_entity_poly.entity_id
_entity_poly.type
_entity_poly.pdbx_seq_one_letter_code
_entity_poly.pdbx_strand_id
1 'polypeptide(L)'
;MAITQNLINQVKEKILQKISHTYLFQHIQKPVIDDERLLLILSILQEAKLSDKDIEKYTITTMLIQIALDTHELITNESCDKDLEKNRQLTVLAGDFYSGHYFQLLAEAEDIHMIKILAEAIKEINEQKIFLYQKTAANLKELVESIVIVEHALLDKLIAAFHMEKWKDLSSSILLIKRL
;
A
#
# COMPACT_ATOMS: atom_id res chain seq x y z
N MET A 1 -2.19 24.42 -0.35
CA MET A 1 -0.82 24.47 0.22
C MET A 1 0.08 23.66 -0.71
N ALA A 2 1.28 24.12 -1.04
CA ALA A 2 2.16 23.32 -1.90
C ALA A 2 2.72 22.14 -1.10
N ILE A 3 2.83 20.96 -1.73
CA ILE A 3 3.53 19.82 -1.13
C ILE A 3 5.00 20.23 -0.99
N THR A 4 5.47 20.31 0.24
CA THR A 4 6.85 20.65 0.52
C THR A 4 7.65 19.39 0.79
N GLN A 5 8.94 19.40 0.44
CA GLN A 5 9.85 18.29 0.77
C GLN A 5 9.84 17.98 2.28
N ASN A 6 9.62 18.98 3.10
CA ASN A 6 9.50 18.81 4.55
C ASN A 6 8.31 17.94 4.95
N LEU A 7 7.14 18.14 4.34
CA LEU A 7 5.94 17.32 4.61
C LEU A 7 6.18 15.85 4.21
N ILE A 8 6.77 15.64 3.03
CA ILE A 8 7.12 14.29 2.57
C ILE A 8 8.05 13.60 3.58
N ASN A 9 9.10 14.29 4.02
CA ASN A 9 10.05 13.74 4.97
C ASN A 9 9.41 13.44 6.33
N GLN A 10 8.56 14.32 6.84
CA GLN A 10 7.83 14.11 8.09
C GLN A 10 6.91 12.88 8.03
N VAL A 11 6.17 12.72 6.94
CA VAL A 11 5.29 11.55 6.77
C VAL A 11 6.12 10.26 6.65
N LYS A 12 7.23 10.29 5.90
CA LYS A 12 8.15 9.15 5.81
C LYS A 12 8.71 8.75 7.17
N GLU A 13 9.16 9.70 7.97
CA GLU A 13 9.67 9.43 9.32
C GLU A 13 8.61 8.75 10.19
N LYS A 14 7.36 9.21 10.13
CA LYS A 14 6.25 8.61 10.88
C LYS A 14 5.94 7.19 10.40
N ILE A 15 5.98 6.95 9.09
CA ILE A 15 5.83 5.60 8.54
C ILE A 15 6.97 4.72 9.04
N LEU A 16 8.23 5.17 8.92
CA LEU A 16 9.40 4.43 9.38
C LEU A 16 9.32 4.08 10.87
N GLN A 17 8.87 5.01 11.72
CA GLN A 17 8.68 4.75 13.15
C GLN A 17 7.68 3.60 13.39
N LYS A 18 6.59 3.54 12.62
CA LYS A 18 5.57 2.51 12.76
C LYS A 18 6.02 1.13 12.28
N ILE A 19 6.77 1.07 11.19
CA ILE A 19 7.24 -0.21 10.63
C ILE A 19 8.56 -0.68 11.27
N SER A 20 9.24 0.16 12.05
CA SER A 20 10.53 -0.17 12.66
C SER A 20 10.36 -1.22 13.74
N HIS A 21 10.96 -2.39 13.50
CA HIS A 21 11.05 -3.46 14.49
C HIS A 21 12.45 -4.06 14.43
N THR A 22 13.21 -3.91 15.52
CA THR A 22 14.63 -4.27 15.57
C THR A 22 14.91 -5.70 15.12
N TYR A 23 14.13 -6.66 15.59
CA TYR A 23 14.32 -8.06 15.25
C TYR A 23 13.96 -8.35 13.78
N LEU A 24 12.86 -7.80 13.26
CA LEU A 24 12.49 -7.99 11.87
C LEU A 24 13.56 -7.44 10.93
N PHE A 25 14.06 -6.23 11.21
CA PHE A 25 15.08 -5.57 10.37
C PHE A 25 16.46 -6.25 10.37
N GLN A 26 16.69 -7.19 11.29
CA GLN A 26 17.90 -8.03 11.30
C GLN A 26 17.75 -9.28 10.44
N HIS A 27 16.53 -9.72 10.13
CA HIS A 27 16.28 -11.02 9.50
C HIS A 27 15.57 -10.95 8.17
N ILE A 28 14.89 -9.85 7.86
CA ILE A 28 14.16 -9.67 6.60
C ILE A 28 14.60 -8.38 5.90
N GLN A 29 14.29 -8.30 4.62
CA GLN A 29 14.50 -7.09 3.84
C GLN A 29 13.65 -5.95 4.41
N LYS A 30 14.28 -4.80 4.61
CA LYS A 30 13.55 -3.60 5.04
C LYS A 30 12.58 -3.17 3.94
N PRO A 31 11.34 -2.83 4.30
CA PRO A 31 10.38 -2.34 3.31
C PRO A 31 10.83 -1.01 2.70
N VAL A 32 10.54 -0.84 1.43
CA VAL A 32 10.80 0.39 0.69
C VAL A 32 9.55 1.27 0.72
N ILE A 33 9.72 2.55 1.06
CA ILE A 33 8.63 3.53 0.95
C ILE A 33 8.65 4.09 -0.47
N ASP A 34 7.58 3.85 -1.20
CA ASP A 34 7.38 4.33 -2.57
C ASP A 34 7.09 5.84 -2.57
N ASP A 35 8.08 6.64 -3.01
CA ASP A 35 8.00 8.10 -3.02
C ASP A 35 6.96 8.65 -4.00
N GLU A 36 6.80 8.01 -5.15
CA GLU A 36 5.84 8.44 -6.15
C GLU A 36 4.41 8.19 -5.68
N ARG A 37 4.15 7.01 -5.10
CA ARG A 37 2.86 6.69 -4.49
C ARG A 37 2.55 7.61 -3.32
N LEU A 38 3.52 7.89 -2.47
CA LEU A 38 3.40 8.83 -1.37
C LEU A 38 3.01 10.23 -1.88
N LEU A 39 3.70 10.72 -2.91
CA LEU A 39 3.44 12.02 -3.53
C LEU A 39 2.04 12.07 -4.15
N LEU A 40 1.60 11.02 -4.85
CA LEU A 40 0.26 10.93 -5.41
C LEU A 40 -0.81 11.02 -4.33
N ILE A 41 -0.69 10.22 -3.26
CA ILE A 41 -1.64 10.24 -2.14
C ILE A 41 -1.72 11.63 -1.53
N LEU A 42 -0.58 12.24 -1.20
CA LEU A 42 -0.53 13.59 -0.64
C LEU A 42 -1.19 14.62 -1.57
N SER A 43 -0.93 14.53 -2.88
CA SER A 43 -1.50 15.45 -3.87
C SER A 43 -3.03 15.35 -3.92
N ILE A 44 -3.56 14.13 -3.98
CA ILE A 44 -4.99 13.87 -4.02
C ILE A 44 -5.68 14.39 -2.75
N LEU A 45 -5.14 14.06 -1.57
CA LEU A 45 -5.74 14.44 -0.29
C LEU A 45 -5.65 15.94 0.00
N GLN A 46 -4.57 16.60 -0.43
CA GLN A 46 -4.47 18.07 -0.33
C GLN A 46 -5.50 18.76 -1.23
N GLU A 47 -5.69 18.27 -2.44
CA GLU A 47 -6.67 18.83 -3.34
C GLU A 47 -8.11 18.61 -2.85
N ALA A 48 -8.37 17.51 -2.15
CA ALA A 48 -9.63 17.26 -1.45
C ALA A 48 -9.88 18.23 -0.28
N LYS A 49 -8.92 19.10 0.04
CA LYS A 49 -9.00 20.13 1.11
C LYS A 49 -9.27 19.55 2.49
N LEU A 50 -8.74 18.38 2.76
CA LEU A 50 -8.81 17.77 4.09
C LEU A 50 -7.96 18.55 5.09
N SER A 51 -8.20 18.33 6.39
CA SER A 51 -7.33 18.85 7.44
C SER A 51 -5.93 18.20 7.35
N ASP A 52 -4.89 18.92 7.78
CA ASP A 52 -3.52 18.40 7.78
C ASP A 52 -3.43 17.07 8.56
N LYS A 53 -4.20 16.93 9.65
CA LYS A 53 -4.29 15.70 10.45
C LYS A 53 -4.90 14.53 9.65
N ASP A 54 -5.92 14.79 8.84
CA ASP A 54 -6.56 13.76 8.04
C ASP A 54 -5.69 13.39 6.83
N ILE A 55 -5.05 14.36 6.18
CA ILE A 55 -4.07 14.13 5.12
C ILE A 55 -2.97 13.19 5.64
N GLU A 56 -2.38 13.50 6.78
CA GLU A 56 -1.36 12.67 7.40
C GLU A 56 -1.89 11.26 7.73
N LYS A 57 -3.04 11.17 8.42
CA LYS A 57 -3.67 9.91 8.81
C LYS A 57 -3.90 8.99 7.60
N TYR A 58 -4.58 9.48 6.58
CA TYR A 58 -4.90 8.65 5.41
C TYR A 58 -3.68 8.33 4.55
N THR A 59 -2.71 9.24 4.48
CA THR A 59 -1.45 8.96 3.79
C THR A 59 -0.69 7.83 4.48
N ILE A 60 -0.47 7.94 5.80
CA ILE A 60 0.24 6.91 6.56
C ILE A 60 -0.50 5.57 6.47
N THR A 61 -1.82 5.57 6.65
CA THR A 61 -2.65 4.38 6.60
C THR A 61 -2.54 3.65 5.25
N THR A 62 -2.69 4.39 4.15
CA THR A 62 -2.62 3.81 2.79
C THR A 62 -1.22 3.28 2.49
N MET A 63 -0.18 4.00 2.88
CA MET A 63 1.20 3.55 2.71
C MET A 63 1.52 2.31 3.55
N LEU A 64 0.99 2.18 4.77
CA LEU A 64 1.16 0.98 5.60
C LEU A 64 0.51 -0.25 4.96
N ILE A 65 -0.68 -0.09 4.36
CA ILE A 65 -1.32 -1.17 3.60
C ILE A 65 -0.45 -1.57 2.40
N GLN A 66 0.04 -0.61 1.63
CA GLN A 66 0.90 -0.90 0.48
C GLN A 66 2.16 -1.64 0.92
N ILE A 67 2.85 -1.16 1.96
CA ILE A 67 4.04 -1.82 2.53
C ILE A 67 3.73 -3.26 2.98
N ALA A 68 2.58 -3.49 3.60
CA ALA A 68 2.17 -4.83 4.00
C ALA A 68 1.96 -5.74 2.78
N LEU A 69 1.25 -5.27 1.76
CA LEU A 69 1.00 -6.00 0.52
C LEU A 69 2.29 -6.31 -0.24
N ASP A 70 3.22 -5.36 -0.33
CA ASP A 70 4.52 -5.53 -0.97
C ASP A 70 5.41 -6.52 -0.18
N THR A 71 5.34 -6.47 1.16
CA THR A 71 6.07 -7.41 2.03
C THR A 71 5.59 -8.83 1.82
N HIS A 72 4.29 -9.07 1.70
CA HIS A 72 3.74 -10.39 1.39
C HIS A 72 4.15 -10.91 0.01
N GLU A 73 4.44 -10.04 -0.97
CA GLU A 73 4.96 -10.45 -2.28
C GLU A 73 6.39 -10.99 -2.25
N LEU A 74 7.17 -10.66 -1.22
CA LEU A 74 8.53 -11.18 -1.07
C LEU A 74 8.57 -12.67 -0.67
N ILE A 75 7.42 -13.27 -0.40
CA ILE A 75 7.33 -14.67 0.02
C ILE A 75 7.46 -15.57 -1.22
N THR A 76 8.51 -16.38 -1.26
CA THR A 76 8.69 -17.41 -2.28
C THR A 76 8.25 -18.78 -1.78
N ASN A 77 7.67 -19.60 -2.66
CA ASN A 77 7.23 -20.96 -2.34
C ASN A 77 8.29 -22.02 -2.66
N GLU A 78 9.53 -21.61 -2.95
CA GLU A 78 10.62 -22.54 -3.19
C GLU A 78 10.99 -23.30 -1.91
N SER A 79 11.34 -24.58 -2.04
CA SER A 79 11.82 -25.39 -0.93
C SER A 79 13.18 -24.85 -0.47
N CYS A 80 13.27 -24.48 0.79
CA CYS A 80 14.41 -23.80 1.36
C CYS A 80 15.02 -24.58 2.53
N ASP A 81 16.25 -24.26 2.88
CA ASP A 81 16.83 -24.67 4.15
C ASP A 81 16.12 -23.98 5.35
N LYS A 82 16.48 -24.37 6.57
CA LYS A 82 15.80 -23.90 7.80
C LYS A 82 15.92 -22.38 8.01
N ASP A 83 16.99 -21.75 7.58
CA ASP A 83 17.18 -20.31 7.78
C ASP A 83 16.31 -19.50 6.81
N LEU A 84 16.17 -19.98 5.58
CA LEU A 84 15.26 -19.39 4.60
C LEU A 84 13.78 -19.60 4.99
N GLU A 85 13.44 -20.76 5.59
CA GLU A 85 12.10 -21.01 6.12
C GLU A 85 11.75 -20.03 7.25
N LYS A 86 12.70 -19.79 8.19
CA LYS A 86 12.53 -18.81 9.26
C LYS A 86 12.31 -17.41 8.70
N ASN A 87 13.12 -16.98 7.72
CA ASN A 87 12.98 -15.67 7.10
C ASN A 87 11.64 -15.51 6.38
N ARG A 88 11.15 -16.55 5.73
CA ARG A 88 9.83 -16.60 5.11
C ARG A 88 8.72 -16.39 6.14
N GLN A 89 8.76 -17.10 7.26
CA GLN A 89 7.79 -16.96 8.35
C GLN A 89 7.84 -15.53 8.94
N LEU A 90 9.03 -14.98 9.14
CA LEU A 90 9.19 -13.60 9.61
C LEU A 90 8.68 -12.56 8.61
N THR A 91 8.79 -12.81 7.32
CA THR A 91 8.24 -11.94 6.27
C THR A 91 6.71 -11.92 6.31
N VAL A 92 6.06 -13.08 6.52
CA VAL A 92 4.61 -13.14 6.74
C VAL A 92 4.21 -12.32 7.95
N LEU A 93 4.86 -12.56 9.10
CA LEU A 93 4.58 -11.84 10.35
C LEU A 93 4.83 -10.33 10.22
N ALA A 94 5.83 -9.92 9.43
CA ALA A 94 6.09 -8.50 9.17
C ALA A 94 4.94 -7.85 8.38
N GLY A 95 4.44 -8.50 7.34
CA GLY A 95 3.26 -8.01 6.61
C GLY A 95 2.03 -7.88 7.51
N ASP A 96 1.79 -8.86 8.37
CA ASP A 96 0.70 -8.82 9.36
C ASP A 96 0.90 -7.69 10.38
N PHE A 97 2.12 -7.47 10.84
CA PHE A 97 2.48 -6.39 11.74
C PHE A 97 2.22 -5.02 11.11
N TYR A 98 2.63 -4.80 9.85
CA TYR A 98 2.40 -3.54 9.14
C TYR A 98 0.90 -3.32 8.87
N SER A 99 0.17 -4.37 8.51
CA SER A 99 -1.27 -4.28 8.32
C SER A 99 -2.02 -4.01 9.64
N GLY A 100 -1.55 -4.54 10.76
CA GLY A 100 -2.09 -4.23 12.08
C GLY A 100 -2.04 -2.74 12.41
N HIS A 101 -0.99 -2.05 12.00
CA HIS A 101 -0.85 -0.60 12.26
C HIS A 101 -1.86 0.27 11.50
N TYR A 102 -2.18 -0.05 10.24
CA TYR A 102 -3.20 0.73 9.54
C TYR A 102 -4.57 0.57 10.19
N PHE A 103 -4.89 -0.66 10.58
CA PHE A 103 -6.16 -0.94 11.24
C PHE A 103 -6.25 -0.20 12.59
N GLN A 104 -5.18 -0.26 13.39
CA GLN A 104 -5.09 0.46 14.67
C GLN A 104 -5.32 1.96 14.49
N LEU A 105 -4.66 2.60 13.53
CA LEU A 105 -4.79 4.05 13.28
C LEU A 105 -6.23 4.47 12.96
N LEU A 106 -6.92 3.69 12.15
CA LEU A 106 -8.31 3.99 11.77
C LEU A 106 -9.28 3.64 12.90
N ALA A 107 -9.02 2.57 13.64
CA ALA A 107 -9.84 2.17 14.78
C ALA A 107 -9.74 3.20 15.94
N GLU A 108 -8.54 3.69 16.25
CA GLU A 108 -8.32 4.77 17.22
C GLU A 108 -8.99 6.10 16.81
N ALA A 109 -9.14 6.32 15.51
CA ALA A 109 -9.86 7.46 14.95
C ALA A 109 -11.37 7.21 14.79
N GLU A 110 -11.87 6.03 15.21
CA GLU A 110 -13.26 5.59 15.02
C GLU A 110 -13.75 5.66 13.56
N ASP A 111 -12.82 5.56 12.58
CA ASP A 111 -13.09 5.71 11.15
C ASP A 111 -13.45 4.36 10.50
N ILE A 112 -14.57 3.80 10.94
CA ILE A 112 -15.08 2.50 10.46
C ILE A 112 -15.38 2.54 8.96
N HIS A 113 -15.79 3.71 8.44
CA HIS A 113 -16.08 3.88 7.03
C HIS A 113 -14.83 3.66 6.18
N MET A 114 -13.71 4.29 6.54
CA MET A 114 -12.45 4.13 5.82
C MET A 114 -11.85 2.73 5.99
N ILE A 115 -12.01 2.10 7.15
CA ILE A 115 -11.64 0.69 7.35
C ILE A 115 -12.33 -0.19 6.30
N LYS A 116 -13.64 -0.02 6.10
CA LYS A 116 -14.40 -0.79 5.13
C LYS A 116 -13.93 -0.55 3.70
N ILE A 117 -13.75 0.71 3.30
CA ILE A 117 -13.28 1.10 1.97
C ILE A 117 -11.91 0.47 1.65
N LEU A 118 -10.97 0.57 2.58
CA LEU A 118 -9.62 0.04 2.36
C LEU A 118 -9.58 -1.49 2.44
N ALA A 119 -10.43 -2.11 3.26
CA ALA A 119 -10.57 -3.57 3.27
C ALA A 119 -11.12 -4.11 1.93
N GLU A 120 -12.05 -3.39 1.28
CA GLU A 120 -12.52 -3.74 -0.06
C GLU A 120 -11.39 -3.64 -1.10
N ALA A 121 -10.53 -2.60 -1.03
CA ALA A 121 -9.37 -2.48 -1.90
C ALA A 121 -8.39 -3.65 -1.69
N ILE A 122 -8.07 -3.97 -0.44
CA ILE A 122 -7.17 -5.10 -0.10
C ILE A 122 -7.72 -6.41 -0.67
N LYS A 123 -9.02 -6.66 -0.52
CA LYS A 123 -9.69 -7.84 -1.07
C LYS A 123 -9.52 -7.90 -2.59
N GLU A 124 -9.83 -6.81 -3.29
CA GLU A 124 -9.73 -6.70 -4.74
C GLU A 124 -8.29 -6.96 -5.23
N ILE A 125 -7.30 -6.36 -4.57
CA ILE A 125 -5.88 -6.57 -4.86
C ILE A 125 -5.50 -8.04 -4.71
N ASN A 126 -5.89 -8.68 -3.60
CA ASN A 126 -5.54 -10.07 -3.34
C ASN A 126 -6.21 -11.03 -4.33
N GLU A 127 -7.45 -10.77 -4.73
CA GLU A 127 -8.14 -11.55 -5.76
C GLU A 127 -7.39 -11.47 -7.11
N GLN A 128 -6.96 -10.27 -7.51
CA GLN A 128 -6.20 -10.08 -8.74
C GLN A 128 -4.78 -10.67 -8.67
N LYS A 129 -4.11 -10.58 -7.52
CA LYS A 129 -2.82 -11.25 -7.31
C LYS A 129 -2.92 -12.77 -7.46
N ILE A 130 -3.97 -13.39 -6.89
CA ILE A 130 -4.24 -14.83 -7.07
C ILE A 130 -4.46 -15.16 -8.55
N PHE A 131 -5.26 -14.35 -9.26
CA PHE A 131 -5.51 -14.51 -10.70
C PHE A 131 -4.20 -14.46 -11.50
N LEU A 132 -3.34 -13.47 -11.23
CA LEU A 132 -2.03 -13.33 -11.87
C LEU A 132 -1.09 -14.50 -11.55
N TYR A 133 -1.07 -14.92 -10.29
CA TYR A 133 -0.25 -16.06 -9.83
C TYR A 133 -0.65 -17.37 -10.53
N GLN A 134 -1.93 -17.60 -10.70
CA GLN A 134 -2.46 -18.81 -11.36
C GLN A 134 -2.26 -18.78 -12.89
N LYS A 135 -1.78 -17.65 -13.47
CA LYS A 135 -1.59 -17.45 -14.91
C LYS A 135 -2.85 -17.73 -15.73
N THR A 136 -4.00 -17.33 -15.20
CA THR A 136 -5.31 -17.60 -15.81
C THR A 136 -5.76 -16.55 -16.81
N ALA A 137 -4.97 -15.49 -17.04
CA ALA A 137 -5.27 -14.47 -18.03
C ALA A 137 -5.35 -15.07 -19.45
N ALA A 138 -6.50 -14.91 -20.10
CA ALA A 138 -6.74 -15.45 -21.44
C ALA A 138 -6.04 -14.65 -22.54
N ASN A 139 -5.69 -13.40 -22.27
CA ASN A 139 -5.07 -12.49 -23.24
C ASN A 139 -4.31 -11.36 -22.53
N LEU A 140 -3.51 -10.61 -23.31
CA LEU A 140 -2.71 -9.50 -22.81
C LEU A 140 -3.56 -8.39 -22.16
N LYS A 141 -4.77 -8.15 -22.65
CA LYS A 141 -5.66 -7.12 -22.11
C LYS A 141 -6.05 -7.44 -20.68
N GLU A 142 -6.51 -8.66 -20.40
CA GLU A 142 -6.85 -9.12 -19.05
C GLU A 142 -5.65 -9.06 -18.09
N LEU A 143 -4.45 -9.43 -18.60
CA LEU A 143 -3.24 -9.33 -17.82
C LEU A 143 -2.96 -7.88 -17.39
N VAL A 144 -3.02 -6.94 -18.33
CA VAL A 144 -2.79 -5.51 -18.05
C VAL A 144 -3.86 -4.96 -17.12
N GLU A 145 -5.14 -5.29 -17.33
CA GLU A 145 -6.24 -4.86 -16.45
C GLU A 145 -6.02 -5.35 -15.01
N SER A 146 -5.61 -6.60 -14.83
CA SER A 146 -5.31 -7.15 -13.50
C SER A 146 -4.13 -6.44 -12.83
N ILE A 147 -3.06 -6.14 -13.59
CA ILE A 147 -1.91 -5.38 -13.09
C ILE A 147 -2.35 -3.97 -12.66
N VAL A 148 -3.15 -3.29 -13.47
CA VAL A 148 -3.68 -1.96 -13.14
C VAL A 148 -4.46 -2.00 -11.82
N ILE A 149 -5.33 -2.99 -11.62
CA ILE A 149 -6.10 -3.13 -10.39
C ILE A 149 -5.15 -3.34 -9.19
N VAL A 150 -4.19 -4.24 -9.29
CA VAL A 150 -3.21 -4.50 -8.22
C VAL A 150 -2.47 -3.24 -7.81
N GLU A 151 -2.03 -2.43 -8.79
CA GLU A 151 -1.25 -1.22 -8.52
C GLU A 151 -2.10 -0.03 -8.05
N HIS A 152 -3.36 0.06 -8.48
CA HIS A 152 -4.13 1.28 -8.35
C HIS A 152 -5.32 1.19 -7.38
N ALA A 153 -5.80 -0.01 -7.01
CA ALA A 153 -7.05 -0.15 -6.25
C ALA A 153 -7.09 0.65 -4.93
N LEU A 154 -5.98 0.75 -4.19
CA LEU A 154 -5.93 1.58 -2.97
C LEU A 154 -6.17 3.05 -3.28
N LEU A 155 -5.52 3.57 -4.33
CA LEU A 155 -5.71 4.97 -4.76
C LEU A 155 -7.11 5.18 -5.33
N ASP A 156 -7.63 4.23 -6.10
CA ASP A 156 -8.97 4.31 -6.68
C ASP A 156 -10.04 4.44 -5.58
N LYS A 157 -9.91 3.67 -4.51
CA LYS A 157 -10.83 3.76 -3.36
C LYS A 157 -10.69 5.10 -2.62
N LEU A 158 -9.47 5.63 -2.46
CA LEU A 158 -9.27 6.98 -1.89
C LEU A 158 -9.85 8.07 -2.79
N ILE A 159 -9.60 8.01 -4.10
CA ILE A 159 -10.13 8.93 -5.10
C ILE A 159 -11.65 8.98 -5.01
N ALA A 160 -12.30 7.82 -4.98
CA ALA A 160 -13.75 7.71 -4.87
C ALA A 160 -14.28 8.24 -3.51
N ALA A 161 -13.61 7.89 -2.40
CA ALA A 161 -14.01 8.32 -1.07
C ALA A 161 -13.98 9.84 -0.88
N PHE A 162 -13.07 10.53 -1.58
CA PHE A 162 -12.90 11.98 -1.48
C PHE A 162 -13.36 12.75 -2.73
N HIS A 163 -14.05 12.09 -3.67
CA HIS A 163 -14.60 12.68 -4.91
C HIS A 163 -13.55 13.38 -5.78
N MET A 164 -12.41 12.70 -5.97
CA MET A 164 -11.26 13.22 -6.72
C MET A 164 -11.07 12.50 -8.07
N GLU A 165 -12.15 12.16 -8.76
CA GLU A 165 -12.18 11.31 -9.97
C GLU A 165 -11.22 11.77 -11.07
N LYS A 166 -10.93 13.08 -11.16
CA LYS A 166 -9.97 13.63 -12.13
C LYS A 166 -8.53 13.11 -11.97
N TRP A 167 -8.20 12.53 -10.81
CA TRP A 167 -6.88 11.94 -10.55
C TRP A 167 -6.76 10.50 -11.06
N LYS A 168 -7.88 9.84 -11.39
CA LYS A 168 -7.92 8.42 -11.69
C LYS A 168 -6.98 8.03 -12.83
N ASP A 169 -7.14 8.67 -13.99
CA ASP A 169 -6.36 8.33 -15.20
C ASP A 169 -4.87 8.65 -15.03
N LEU A 170 -4.57 9.80 -14.43
CA LEU A 170 -3.20 10.23 -14.20
C LEU A 170 -2.47 9.29 -13.23
N SER A 171 -3.06 9.01 -12.07
CA SER A 171 -2.45 8.15 -11.06
C SER A 171 -2.31 6.71 -11.53
N SER A 172 -3.31 6.18 -12.22
CA SER A 172 -3.26 4.85 -12.82
C SER A 172 -2.12 4.74 -13.84
N SER A 173 -1.97 5.73 -14.72
CA SER A 173 -0.91 5.75 -15.73
C SER A 173 0.49 5.80 -15.10
N ILE A 174 0.69 6.63 -14.07
CA ILE A 174 1.98 6.75 -13.37
C ILE A 174 2.37 5.42 -12.74
N LEU A 175 1.46 4.79 -11.99
CA LEU A 175 1.74 3.53 -11.31
C LEU A 175 1.95 2.36 -12.27
N LEU A 176 1.20 2.32 -13.38
CA LEU A 176 1.38 1.29 -14.40
C LEU A 176 2.75 1.39 -15.08
N ILE A 177 3.19 2.60 -15.48
CA ILE A 177 4.50 2.82 -16.11
C ILE A 177 5.64 2.34 -15.21
N LYS A 178 5.51 2.53 -13.92
CA LYS A 178 6.52 2.09 -12.94
C LYS A 178 6.63 0.57 -12.85
N ARG A 179 5.55 -0.14 -13.08
CA ARG A 179 5.50 -1.61 -12.95
C ARG A 179 6.01 -2.32 -14.22
N LEU A 180 5.94 -1.66 -15.39
CA LEU A 180 6.40 -2.18 -16.68
C LEU A 180 7.89 -1.99 -16.89
#